data_d158c487019cb3245048b80dfb5e576f
#
_entry.id   d158c487019cb3245048b80dfb5e576f
#
_cell.length_a   1.000
_cell.length_b   1.000
_cell.length_c   1.000
_cell.angle_alpha   90.00
_cell.angle_beta   90.00
_cell.angle_gamma   90.00
#
_symmetry.space_group_name_H-M   'P 1'
#
loop_
_entity.id
_entity.type
_entity.pdbx_description
1 polymer ?
#
loop_
_entity_poly.entity_id
_entity_poly.type
_entity_poly.pdbx_seq_one_letter_code
_entity_poly.pdbx_strand_id
1 'polypeptide(L)'
;KQFRCLGRFSWLFYYVYTVFAATYLYYIYRFIRKKGYRIQAMAALLIVLSYWGLEAASRIRNSTSRIMNRNELFSTGVNDLNEILEKSGKGRDDFQAIFFLPFANTCGDKLQFERGLDAFSQAMKCSNQTGIPIVESFSPRISLSQAMSSIQLLADSTIYKVRVNDMNQKPLLLLVGSGELDQQETALLDRAGIFWSGDQFSLALLPVQAFNQGFNAWVKLADTLSDNLQGPGLYCSHMNPDEVIYNDFDKLPSVQAFSGSGATYLKKGNLDLYSGELYERFAGEEVELSFWLYVDHRTDNMPVPVLWFRDDNDRLVRREKLNSREVHNVDGMWVRISKKLVPEPGIRIDLTVSGKYITVDDLMIKPVNDRVVALHENGDLLLDNYRVPIVTDR
;
A
#
# COMPACT_ATOMS: atom_id res chain seq x y z
N LYS A 1 -18.18 -0.50 7.73
CA LYS A 1 -18.95 -1.27 6.72
C LYS A 1 -18.72 -2.76 6.94
N GLN A 2 -19.76 -3.49 7.39
CA GLN A 2 -19.64 -4.92 7.73
C GLN A 2 -19.64 -5.87 6.52
N PHE A 3 -19.95 -5.38 5.32
CA PHE A 3 -20.12 -6.23 4.13
C PHE A 3 -19.28 -5.77 2.95
N ARG A 4 -17.98 -6.13 2.96
CA ARG A 4 -17.08 -5.86 1.82
C ARG A 4 -17.22 -6.88 0.67
N CYS A 5 -17.88 -8.01 0.90
CA CYS A 5 -18.07 -9.07 -0.10
C CYS A 5 -19.55 -9.23 -0.48
N LEU A 6 -20.16 -8.20 -1.08
CA LEU A 6 -21.49 -8.29 -1.67
C LEU A 6 -21.62 -9.45 -2.66
N GLY A 7 -20.52 -9.82 -3.34
CA GLY A 7 -20.48 -10.95 -4.25
C GLY A 7 -20.87 -12.30 -3.61
N ARG A 8 -20.63 -12.50 -2.30
CA ARG A 8 -21.08 -13.74 -1.62
C ARG A 8 -22.59 -13.82 -1.43
N PHE A 9 -23.27 -12.68 -1.33
CA PHE A 9 -24.73 -12.65 -1.27
C PHE A 9 -25.38 -12.90 -2.62
N SER A 10 -24.68 -12.61 -3.73
CA SER A 10 -25.15 -12.91 -5.08
C SER A 10 -25.27 -14.42 -5.34
N TRP A 11 -24.57 -15.27 -4.58
CA TRP A 11 -24.67 -16.73 -4.73
C TRP A 11 -26.06 -17.23 -4.41
N LEU A 12 -26.72 -16.71 -3.37
CA LEU A 12 -28.11 -17.08 -3.07
C LEU A 12 -29.03 -16.73 -4.25
N PHE A 13 -28.90 -15.51 -4.78
CA PHE A 13 -29.66 -15.08 -5.96
C PHE A 13 -29.33 -15.91 -7.20
N TYR A 14 -28.05 -16.28 -7.39
CA TYR A 14 -27.63 -17.13 -8.48
C TYR A 14 -28.29 -18.51 -8.41
N TYR A 15 -28.32 -19.16 -7.27
CA TYR A 15 -29.00 -20.46 -7.08
C TYR A 15 -30.51 -20.34 -7.28
N VAL A 16 -31.13 -19.35 -6.69
CA VAL A 16 -32.59 -19.11 -6.85
C VAL A 16 -32.93 -18.85 -8.32
N TYR A 17 -32.14 -17.98 -8.98
CA TYR A 17 -32.31 -17.67 -10.40
C TYR A 17 -32.13 -18.89 -11.29
N THR A 18 -31.13 -19.73 -11.01
CA THR A 18 -30.86 -20.94 -11.78
C THR A 18 -32.02 -21.95 -11.66
N VAL A 19 -32.53 -22.15 -10.46
CA VAL A 19 -33.71 -23.02 -10.24
C VAL A 19 -34.94 -22.44 -10.93
N PHE A 20 -35.17 -21.14 -10.84
CA PHE A 20 -36.27 -20.46 -11.52
C PHE A 20 -36.17 -20.60 -13.04
N ALA A 21 -34.99 -20.37 -13.61
CA ALA A 21 -34.74 -20.51 -15.04
C ALA A 21 -34.98 -21.96 -15.53
N ALA A 22 -34.49 -22.96 -14.79
CA ALA A 22 -34.74 -24.37 -15.10
C ALA A 22 -36.22 -24.72 -15.07
N THR A 23 -36.93 -24.23 -14.03
CA THR A 23 -38.38 -24.44 -13.90
C THR A 23 -39.13 -23.77 -15.05
N TYR A 24 -38.75 -22.54 -15.42
CA TYR A 24 -39.37 -21.80 -16.52
C TYR A 24 -39.16 -22.48 -17.87
N LEU A 25 -37.94 -22.97 -18.15
CA LEU A 25 -37.62 -23.75 -19.32
C LEU A 25 -38.45 -25.03 -19.40
N TYR A 26 -38.63 -25.72 -18.28
CA TYR A 26 -39.50 -26.89 -18.21
C TYR A 26 -40.96 -26.55 -18.56
N TYR A 27 -41.51 -25.44 -18.05
CA TYR A 27 -42.84 -24.99 -18.41
C TYR A 27 -43.00 -24.63 -19.88
N ILE A 28 -42.01 -23.93 -20.47
CA ILE A 28 -41.98 -23.62 -21.92
C ILE A 28 -41.97 -24.92 -22.76
N TYR A 29 -41.08 -25.85 -22.39
CA TYR A 29 -40.99 -27.14 -23.04
C TYR A 29 -42.35 -27.88 -23.02
N ARG A 30 -42.97 -27.96 -21.83
CA ARG A 30 -44.25 -28.61 -21.65
C ARG A 30 -45.37 -27.92 -22.42
N PHE A 31 -45.39 -26.61 -22.49
CA PHE A 31 -46.39 -25.82 -23.23
C PHE A 31 -46.28 -26.08 -24.73
N ILE A 32 -45.06 -26.02 -25.33
CA ILE A 32 -44.84 -26.28 -26.76
C ILE A 32 -45.22 -27.74 -27.10
N ARG A 33 -44.83 -28.69 -26.25
CA ARG A 33 -45.17 -30.12 -26.40
C ARG A 33 -46.69 -30.38 -26.39
N LYS A 34 -47.44 -29.69 -25.54
CA LYS A 34 -48.94 -29.79 -25.47
C LYS A 34 -49.58 -29.27 -26.74
N LYS A 35 -49.00 -28.34 -27.44
CA LYS A 35 -49.49 -27.86 -28.77
C LYS A 35 -49.16 -28.78 -29.94
N GLY A 36 -48.61 -29.95 -29.71
CA GLY A 36 -48.27 -30.94 -30.74
C GLY A 36 -46.86 -30.83 -31.28
N TYR A 37 -46.09 -29.77 -30.98
CA TYR A 37 -44.74 -29.49 -31.52
C TYR A 37 -43.65 -30.20 -30.71
N ARG A 38 -43.71 -31.54 -30.63
CA ARG A 38 -42.81 -32.33 -29.78
C ARG A 38 -41.34 -32.22 -30.16
N ILE A 39 -41.03 -32.29 -31.50
CA ILE A 39 -39.68 -32.25 -32.03
C ILE A 39 -39.07 -30.86 -31.80
N GLN A 40 -39.85 -29.81 -32.11
CA GLN A 40 -39.39 -28.42 -31.93
C GLN A 40 -39.12 -28.08 -30.46
N ALA A 41 -39.98 -28.58 -29.51
CA ALA A 41 -39.77 -28.43 -28.09
C ALA A 41 -38.47 -29.08 -27.60
N MET A 42 -38.19 -30.30 -28.14
CA MET A 42 -36.95 -31.02 -27.82
C MET A 42 -35.73 -30.30 -28.40
N ALA A 43 -35.79 -29.86 -29.67
CA ALA A 43 -34.71 -29.13 -30.33
C ALA A 43 -34.39 -27.81 -29.57
N ALA A 44 -35.42 -27.03 -29.20
CA ALA A 44 -35.22 -25.80 -28.44
C ALA A 44 -34.55 -26.05 -27.08
N LEU A 45 -35.00 -27.08 -26.34
CA LEU A 45 -34.40 -27.46 -25.09
C LEU A 45 -32.92 -27.86 -25.25
N LEU A 46 -32.62 -28.68 -26.25
CA LEU A 46 -31.25 -29.11 -26.55
C LEU A 46 -30.32 -27.93 -26.93
N ILE A 47 -30.83 -26.97 -27.71
CA ILE A 47 -30.06 -25.75 -28.05
C ILE A 47 -29.69 -24.98 -26.77
N VAL A 48 -30.65 -24.74 -25.86
CA VAL A 48 -30.40 -24.00 -24.62
C VAL A 48 -29.44 -24.77 -23.73
N LEU A 49 -29.61 -26.07 -23.54
CA LEU A 49 -28.72 -26.89 -22.74
C LEU A 49 -27.31 -26.99 -23.34
N SER A 50 -27.20 -27.07 -24.66
CA SER A 50 -25.91 -27.05 -25.33
C SER A 50 -25.19 -25.72 -25.14
N TYR A 51 -25.88 -24.60 -25.28
CA TYR A 51 -25.31 -23.28 -25.00
C TYR A 51 -24.80 -23.15 -23.58
N TRP A 52 -25.61 -23.54 -22.57
CA TRP A 52 -25.19 -23.56 -21.17
C TRP A 52 -24.01 -24.51 -20.93
N GLY A 53 -24.02 -25.67 -21.55
CA GLY A 53 -22.93 -26.63 -21.47
C GLY A 53 -21.62 -26.07 -22.02
N LEU A 54 -21.67 -25.39 -23.15
CA LEU A 54 -20.50 -24.74 -23.79
C LEU A 54 -19.97 -23.59 -22.89
N GLU A 55 -20.87 -22.76 -22.35
CA GLU A 55 -20.47 -21.68 -21.44
C GLU A 55 -19.83 -22.24 -20.18
N ALA A 56 -20.45 -23.25 -19.56
CA ALA A 56 -19.91 -23.90 -18.36
C ALA A 56 -18.55 -24.56 -18.65
N ALA A 57 -18.42 -25.27 -19.76
CA ALA A 57 -17.15 -25.89 -20.17
C ALA A 57 -16.06 -24.87 -20.42
N SER A 58 -16.39 -23.74 -21.06
CA SER A 58 -15.44 -22.62 -21.26
C SER A 58 -14.98 -22.02 -19.94
N ARG A 59 -15.91 -21.75 -19.01
CA ARG A 59 -15.58 -21.22 -17.68
C ARG A 59 -14.74 -22.21 -16.86
N ILE A 60 -15.12 -23.49 -16.85
CA ILE A 60 -14.38 -24.55 -16.17
C ILE A 60 -12.96 -24.64 -16.76
N ARG A 61 -12.82 -24.69 -18.09
CA ARG A 61 -11.51 -24.76 -18.75
C ARG A 61 -10.62 -23.57 -18.37
N ASN A 62 -11.15 -22.35 -18.41
CA ASN A 62 -10.41 -21.14 -18.05
C ASN A 62 -10.05 -21.11 -16.56
N SER A 63 -10.95 -21.53 -15.69
CA SER A 63 -10.67 -21.60 -14.24
C SER A 63 -9.68 -22.72 -13.92
N THR A 64 -9.85 -23.90 -14.55
CA THR A 64 -8.95 -25.05 -14.35
C THR A 64 -7.55 -24.73 -14.86
N SER A 65 -7.39 -24.08 -16.03
CA SER A 65 -6.07 -23.69 -16.51
C SER A 65 -5.37 -22.72 -15.54
N ARG A 66 -6.11 -21.75 -14.97
CA ARG A 66 -5.58 -20.83 -13.97
C ARG A 66 -5.21 -21.54 -12.65
N ILE A 67 -6.02 -22.50 -12.21
CA ILE A 67 -5.78 -23.29 -11.00
C ILE A 67 -4.62 -24.25 -11.23
N MET A 68 -4.60 -24.95 -12.35
CA MET A 68 -3.58 -25.96 -12.67
C MET A 68 -2.20 -25.33 -12.93
N ASN A 69 -2.15 -24.17 -13.58
CA ASN A 69 -0.89 -23.43 -13.77
C ASN A 69 -0.37 -22.78 -12.47
N ARG A 70 -1.20 -22.68 -11.43
CA ARG A 70 -0.83 -22.21 -10.10
C ARG A 70 -0.75 -23.34 -9.06
N ASN A 71 -0.76 -24.59 -9.50
CA ASN A 71 -0.96 -25.78 -8.66
C ASN A 71 0.28 -26.20 -7.83
N GLU A 72 1.24 -25.32 -7.71
CA GLU A 72 2.37 -25.51 -6.79
C GLU A 72 1.97 -25.49 -5.31
N LEU A 73 0.82 -24.85 -4.99
CA LEU A 73 0.26 -24.88 -3.64
C LEU A 73 -0.07 -26.29 -3.11
N PHE A 74 -0.35 -27.24 -4.01
CA PHE A 74 -0.79 -28.60 -3.67
C PHE A 74 0.11 -29.70 -4.24
N SER A 75 1.17 -29.37 -4.99
CA SER A 75 2.13 -30.39 -5.45
C SER A 75 2.98 -30.86 -4.27
N THR A 76 2.76 -32.11 -3.90
CA THR A 76 3.48 -32.81 -2.82
C THR A 76 4.91 -33.23 -3.19
N GLY A 77 5.47 -32.71 -4.26
CA GLY A 77 6.67 -33.29 -4.86
C GLY A 77 7.95 -32.47 -4.81
N VAL A 78 7.89 -31.17 -4.55
CA VAL A 78 9.11 -30.34 -4.62
C VAL A 78 9.11 -29.32 -3.49
N ASN A 79 10.16 -29.41 -2.67
CA ASN A 79 10.49 -28.51 -1.57
C ASN A 79 9.50 -28.58 -0.38
N ASP A 80 9.59 -29.65 0.40
CA ASP A 80 9.14 -29.61 1.78
C ASP A 80 9.99 -28.57 2.52
N LEU A 81 9.35 -27.49 2.96
CA LEU A 81 10.08 -26.40 3.64
C LEU A 81 10.79 -26.92 4.92
N ASN A 82 10.23 -27.92 5.60
CA ASN A 82 10.88 -28.52 6.75
C ASN A 82 12.21 -29.17 6.35
N GLU A 83 12.26 -29.89 5.23
CA GLU A 83 13.48 -30.48 4.72
C GLU A 83 14.54 -29.44 4.33
N ILE A 84 14.10 -28.32 3.74
CA ILE A 84 14.98 -27.18 3.40
C ILE A 84 15.56 -26.55 4.67
N LEU A 85 14.74 -26.32 5.68
CA LEU A 85 15.18 -25.77 6.96
C LEU A 85 16.18 -26.71 7.64
N GLU A 86 15.88 -28.00 7.73
CA GLU A 86 16.76 -29.00 8.33
C GLU A 86 18.11 -29.09 7.60
N LYS A 87 18.11 -29.13 6.27
CA LYS A 87 19.36 -29.13 5.46
C LYS A 87 20.18 -27.85 5.66
N SER A 88 19.51 -26.75 6.00
CA SER A 88 20.16 -25.46 6.31
C SER A 88 20.57 -25.36 7.79
N GLY A 89 20.43 -26.43 8.58
CA GLY A 89 20.72 -26.43 10.00
C GLY A 89 19.79 -25.56 10.84
N LYS A 90 18.55 -25.37 10.37
CA LYS A 90 17.53 -24.53 11.01
C LYS A 90 16.29 -25.35 11.33
N GLY A 91 15.59 -24.94 12.39
CA GLY A 91 14.33 -25.53 12.77
C GLY A 91 13.19 -24.52 12.70
N ARG A 92 11.97 -25.03 12.69
CA ARG A 92 10.75 -24.22 12.79
C ARG A 92 10.80 -23.26 14.01
N ASP A 93 11.34 -23.72 15.13
CA ASP A 93 11.37 -22.99 16.40
C ASP A 93 12.42 -21.86 16.43
N ASP A 94 13.28 -21.76 15.42
CA ASP A 94 14.23 -20.68 15.26
C ASP A 94 13.56 -19.38 14.81
N PHE A 95 12.34 -19.45 14.27
CA PHE A 95 11.61 -18.34 13.72
C PHE A 95 10.32 -18.07 14.50
N GLN A 96 9.97 -16.78 14.63
CA GLN A 96 8.70 -16.40 15.24
C GLN A 96 7.56 -16.29 14.22
N ALA A 97 7.84 -15.87 12.98
CA ALA A 97 6.86 -15.71 11.92
C ALA A 97 7.52 -15.67 10.54
N ILE A 98 6.73 -15.80 9.48
CA ILE A 98 7.12 -15.60 8.09
C ILE A 98 6.79 -14.17 7.69
N PHE A 99 7.76 -13.47 7.11
CA PHE A 99 7.59 -12.24 6.35
C PHE A 99 7.85 -12.53 4.88
N PHE A 100 7.22 -11.84 3.94
CA PHE A 100 7.42 -12.15 2.53
C PHE A 100 7.58 -10.89 1.67
N LEU A 101 8.38 -11.02 0.62
CA LEU A 101 8.64 -10.00 -0.40
C LEU A 101 8.46 -10.60 -1.81
N PRO A 102 7.96 -9.86 -2.81
CA PRO A 102 7.37 -8.53 -2.68
C PRO A 102 6.18 -8.52 -1.72
N PHE A 103 5.96 -7.38 -1.10
CA PHE A 103 4.91 -7.20 -0.10
C PHE A 103 3.52 -7.22 -0.74
N ALA A 104 2.57 -7.86 -0.06
CA ALA A 104 1.16 -7.83 -0.44
C ALA A 104 0.29 -7.47 0.77
N ASN A 105 -0.57 -6.50 0.60
CA ASN A 105 -1.57 -6.14 1.59
C ASN A 105 -2.82 -5.59 0.90
N THR A 106 -3.99 -5.92 1.41
CA THR A 106 -5.24 -5.27 1.03
C THR A 106 -5.86 -4.61 2.25
N CYS A 107 -5.77 -3.30 2.29
CA CYS A 107 -6.55 -2.49 3.23
C CYS A 107 -7.87 -2.05 2.60
N GLY A 108 -8.67 -3.00 2.15
CA GLY A 108 -9.90 -2.69 1.45
C GLY A 108 -9.65 -1.87 0.19
N ASP A 109 -10.36 -0.75 0.05
CA ASP A 109 -10.29 0.11 -1.14
C ASP A 109 -9.26 1.24 -1.02
N LYS A 110 -8.48 1.29 0.08
CA LYS A 110 -7.59 2.41 0.41
C LYS A 110 -6.16 2.17 -0.04
N LEU A 111 -5.45 1.33 0.69
CA LEU A 111 -4.08 0.97 0.37
C LEU A 111 -4.05 -0.45 -0.19
N GLN A 112 -3.43 -0.63 -1.34
CA GLN A 112 -3.39 -1.90 -2.05
C GLN A 112 -1.98 -2.18 -2.56
N PHE A 113 -1.40 -3.28 -2.09
CA PHE A 113 -0.14 -3.81 -2.55
C PHE A 113 -0.41 -5.19 -3.13
N GLU A 114 -0.50 -5.28 -4.46
CA GLU A 114 -0.88 -6.52 -5.16
C GLU A 114 0.32 -7.23 -5.78
N ARG A 115 1.48 -6.58 -5.88
CA ARG A 115 2.69 -7.14 -6.49
C ARG A 115 3.15 -8.44 -5.82
N GLY A 116 2.98 -8.55 -4.53
CA GLY A 116 3.40 -9.69 -3.70
C GLY A 116 2.40 -10.86 -3.62
N LEU A 117 1.36 -10.94 -4.44
CA LEU A 117 0.35 -12.00 -4.34
C LEU A 117 0.91 -13.41 -4.53
N ASP A 118 1.90 -13.57 -5.41
CA ASP A 118 2.54 -14.86 -5.63
C ASP A 118 3.44 -15.22 -4.44
N ALA A 119 4.21 -14.27 -3.89
CA ALA A 119 4.99 -14.45 -2.68
C ALA A 119 4.10 -14.77 -1.47
N PHE A 120 2.96 -14.10 -1.32
CA PHE A 120 1.95 -14.42 -0.30
C PHE A 120 1.45 -15.87 -0.43
N SER A 121 1.17 -16.32 -1.66
CA SER A 121 0.72 -17.69 -1.90
C SER A 121 1.79 -18.71 -1.49
N GLN A 122 3.06 -18.43 -1.75
CA GLN A 122 4.18 -19.28 -1.28
C GLN A 122 4.33 -19.20 0.24
N ALA A 123 4.19 -18.03 0.86
CA ALA A 123 4.22 -17.88 2.31
C ALA A 123 3.10 -18.66 3.00
N MET A 124 1.89 -18.69 2.42
CA MET A 124 0.77 -19.52 2.91
C MET A 124 1.12 -21.01 2.86
N LYS A 125 1.73 -21.49 1.77
CA LYS A 125 2.19 -22.87 1.65
C LYS A 125 3.23 -23.21 2.70
N CYS A 126 4.23 -22.34 2.86
CA CYS A 126 5.27 -22.46 3.87
C CYS A 126 4.69 -22.49 5.29
N SER A 127 3.76 -21.61 5.61
CA SER A 127 3.07 -21.57 6.90
C SER A 127 2.28 -22.87 7.16
N ASN A 128 1.58 -23.38 6.14
CA ASN A 128 0.83 -24.63 6.28
C ASN A 128 1.74 -25.86 6.53
N GLN A 129 2.91 -25.90 5.90
CA GLN A 129 3.86 -27.01 6.08
C GLN A 129 4.57 -26.96 7.44
N THR A 130 4.98 -25.78 7.89
CA THR A 130 5.81 -25.61 9.09
C THR A 130 5.03 -25.26 10.33
N GLY A 131 3.81 -24.71 10.19
CA GLY A 131 3.05 -24.11 11.29
C GLY A 131 3.61 -22.78 11.77
N ILE A 132 4.59 -22.17 11.08
CA ILE A 132 5.08 -20.83 11.39
C ILE A 132 4.04 -19.81 10.93
N PRO A 133 3.55 -18.88 11.77
CA PRO A 133 2.56 -17.90 11.39
C PRO A 133 3.13 -16.88 10.40
N ILE A 134 2.25 -16.23 9.60
CA ILE A 134 2.63 -15.14 8.69
C ILE A 134 2.37 -13.81 9.39
N VAL A 135 3.30 -12.86 9.29
CA VAL A 135 3.19 -11.51 9.89
C VAL A 135 2.06 -10.73 9.26
N GLU A 136 1.97 -10.76 7.92
CA GLU A 136 0.95 -10.04 7.17
C GLU A 136 -0.26 -10.92 6.88
N SER A 137 -1.42 -10.26 6.81
CA SER A 137 -2.65 -10.92 6.44
C SER A 137 -3.26 -10.26 5.21
N PHE A 138 -3.30 -10.98 4.10
CA PHE A 138 -4.08 -10.58 2.94
C PHE A 138 -5.57 -10.91 3.18
N SER A 139 -6.20 -10.12 4.05
CA SER A 139 -7.59 -10.36 4.46
C SER A 139 -8.44 -9.09 4.30
N PRO A 140 -9.61 -9.19 3.66
CA PRO A 140 -10.54 -8.07 3.55
C PRO A 140 -11.17 -7.67 4.91
N ARG A 141 -10.88 -8.42 5.99
CA ARG A 141 -11.39 -8.16 7.34
C ARG A 141 -10.36 -7.55 8.28
N ILE A 142 -9.16 -7.27 7.81
CA ILE A 142 -8.14 -6.57 8.61
C ILE A 142 -8.65 -5.18 8.97
N SER A 143 -8.40 -4.72 10.20
CA SER A 143 -8.70 -3.34 10.57
C SER A 143 -7.77 -2.37 9.84
N LEU A 144 -8.23 -1.13 9.65
CA LEU A 144 -7.40 -0.13 8.98
C LEU A 144 -6.09 0.11 9.74
N SER A 145 -6.14 0.22 11.07
CA SER A 145 -4.95 0.42 11.91
C SER A 145 -3.96 -0.75 11.82
N GLN A 146 -4.44 -2.00 11.81
CA GLN A 146 -3.57 -3.16 11.62
C GLN A 146 -2.92 -3.17 10.23
N ALA A 147 -3.67 -2.81 9.18
CA ALA A 147 -3.11 -2.71 7.85
C ALA A 147 -2.04 -1.61 7.76
N MET A 148 -2.31 -0.43 8.35
CA MET A 148 -1.35 0.68 8.39
C MET A 148 -0.06 0.26 9.12
N SER A 149 -0.16 -0.39 10.28
CA SER A 149 1.03 -0.85 11.01
C SER A 149 1.80 -1.96 10.29
N SER A 150 1.12 -2.80 9.48
CA SER A 150 1.80 -3.79 8.64
C SER A 150 2.55 -3.13 7.49
N ILE A 151 1.92 -2.18 6.80
CA ILE A 151 2.54 -1.42 5.70
C ILE A 151 3.74 -0.61 6.22
N GLN A 152 3.63 -0.05 7.44
CA GLN A 152 4.69 0.70 8.09
C GLN A 152 6.00 -0.10 8.27
N LEU A 153 5.95 -1.44 8.32
CA LEU A 153 7.16 -2.27 8.41
C LEU A 153 8.14 -2.01 7.25
N LEU A 154 7.63 -1.60 6.09
CA LEU A 154 8.43 -1.25 4.91
C LEU A 154 8.64 0.27 4.74
N ALA A 155 8.23 1.09 5.70
CA ALA A 155 8.50 2.52 5.65
C ALA A 155 10.01 2.82 5.70
N ASP A 156 10.39 4.02 5.28
CA ASP A 156 11.76 4.51 5.37
C ASP A 156 12.32 4.40 6.80
N SER A 157 13.64 4.36 6.92
CA SER A 157 14.33 4.28 8.22
C SER A 157 14.05 5.46 9.15
N THR A 158 13.50 6.53 8.62
CA THR A 158 13.06 7.74 9.34
C THR A 158 11.76 7.54 10.13
N ILE A 159 11.00 6.50 9.85
CA ILE A 159 9.74 6.19 10.53
C ILE A 159 9.94 4.98 11.44
N TYR A 160 9.55 5.12 12.72
CA TYR A 160 9.60 4.02 13.69
C TYR A 160 8.52 2.97 13.38
N LYS A 161 8.91 1.70 13.30
CA LYS A 161 8.00 0.59 13.00
C LYS A 161 7.39 0.08 14.31
N VAL A 162 6.23 0.62 14.66
CA VAL A 162 5.56 0.33 15.95
C VAL A 162 5.29 -1.17 16.14
N ARG A 163 4.95 -1.89 15.07
CA ARG A 163 4.64 -3.32 15.12
C ARG A 163 5.82 -4.19 15.57
N VAL A 164 7.04 -3.69 15.46
CA VAL A 164 8.24 -4.38 15.99
C VAL A 164 8.13 -4.62 17.50
N ASN A 165 7.41 -3.76 18.23
CA ASN A 165 7.21 -3.91 19.67
C ASN A 165 6.36 -5.16 20.03
N ASP A 166 5.56 -5.67 19.09
CA ASP A 166 4.75 -6.87 19.27
C ASP A 166 5.55 -8.16 18.99
N MET A 167 6.79 -8.04 18.50
CA MET A 167 7.66 -9.14 18.11
C MET A 167 8.61 -9.49 19.26
N ASN A 168 8.95 -10.80 19.35
CA ASN A 168 10.01 -11.24 20.26
C ASN A 168 11.39 -11.13 19.59
N GLN A 169 12.46 -11.56 20.27
CA GLN A 169 13.83 -11.46 19.76
C GLN A 169 14.20 -12.50 18.68
N LYS A 170 13.33 -13.50 18.42
CA LYS A 170 13.59 -14.47 17.36
C LYS A 170 13.49 -13.79 15.98
N PRO A 171 14.34 -14.16 15.03
CA PRO A 171 14.26 -13.65 13.67
C PRO A 171 12.94 -14.04 12.98
N LEU A 172 12.63 -13.33 11.91
CA LEU A 172 11.61 -13.73 10.96
C LEU A 172 12.22 -14.60 9.86
N LEU A 173 11.45 -15.56 9.38
CA LEU A 173 11.74 -16.27 8.14
C LEU A 173 11.29 -15.37 6.97
N LEU A 174 12.25 -14.76 6.27
CA LEU A 174 11.96 -13.94 5.10
C LEU A 174 11.88 -14.84 3.87
N LEU A 175 10.71 -14.87 3.24
CA LEU A 175 10.47 -15.51 1.96
C LEU A 175 10.51 -14.44 0.85
N VAL A 176 11.42 -14.59 -0.11
CA VAL A 176 11.56 -13.67 -1.25
C VAL A 176 11.10 -14.40 -2.50
N GLY A 177 9.96 -14.00 -3.04
CA GLY A 177 9.39 -14.52 -4.29
C GLY A 177 10.04 -13.91 -5.54
N SER A 178 9.60 -14.32 -6.72
CA SER A 178 10.18 -13.96 -8.02
C SER A 178 9.76 -12.57 -8.57
N GLY A 179 9.01 -11.78 -7.81
CA GLY A 179 8.57 -10.45 -8.25
C GLY A 179 9.65 -9.37 -8.12
N GLU A 180 9.47 -8.26 -8.82
CA GLU A 180 10.34 -7.08 -8.65
C GLU A 180 10.14 -6.46 -7.28
N LEU A 181 11.24 -6.16 -6.59
CA LEU A 181 11.27 -5.46 -5.31
C LEU A 181 11.37 -3.96 -5.54
N ASP A 182 10.69 -3.18 -4.72
CA ASP A 182 10.93 -1.74 -4.68
C ASP A 182 12.16 -1.39 -3.82
N GLN A 183 12.44 -0.09 -3.70
CA GLN A 183 13.60 0.39 -2.98
C GLN A 183 13.58 0.01 -1.50
N GLN A 184 12.42 0.10 -0.84
CA GLN A 184 12.26 -0.21 0.57
C GLN A 184 12.37 -1.72 0.83
N GLU A 185 11.77 -2.52 -0.04
CA GLU A 185 11.86 -3.98 0.00
C GLU A 185 13.29 -4.47 -0.22
N THR A 186 13.99 -3.88 -1.19
CA THR A 186 15.41 -4.17 -1.46
C THR A 186 16.27 -3.80 -0.25
N ALA A 187 16.08 -2.61 0.31
CA ALA A 187 16.81 -2.17 1.49
C ALA A 187 16.56 -3.06 2.73
N LEU A 188 15.38 -3.67 2.86
CA LEU A 188 15.10 -4.65 3.91
C LEU A 188 15.79 -5.98 3.62
N LEU A 189 15.77 -6.45 2.37
CA LEU A 189 16.45 -7.68 1.95
C LEU A 189 17.97 -7.60 2.17
N ASP A 190 18.59 -6.46 1.91
CA ASP A 190 20.03 -6.22 2.12
C ASP A 190 20.46 -6.39 3.59
N ARG A 191 19.50 -6.29 4.53
CA ARG A 191 19.71 -6.50 5.97
C ARG A 191 19.45 -7.94 6.42
N ALA A 192 18.99 -8.79 5.50
CA ALA A 192 18.68 -10.18 5.77
C ALA A 192 19.82 -11.11 5.31
N GLY A 193 19.99 -12.23 5.98
CA GLY A 193 20.95 -13.25 5.60
C GLY A 193 20.28 -14.37 4.78
N ILE A 194 20.46 -14.37 3.46
CA ILE A 194 19.97 -15.45 2.58
C ILE A 194 20.72 -16.74 2.93
N PHE A 195 20.00 -17.81 3.21
CA PHE A 195 20.59 -19.12 3.53
C PHE A 195 20.15 -20.24 2.56
N TRP A 196 19.13 -19.98 1.74
CA TRP A 196 18.68 -20.90 0.71
C TRP A 196 18.08 -20.14 -0.48
N SER A 197 18.32 -20.66 -1.70
CA SER A 197 17.74 -20.11 -2.93
C SER A 197 17.30 -21.25 -3.85
N GLY A 198 16.08 -21.18 -4.33
CA GLY A 198 15.48 -22.06 -5.32
C GLY A 198 15.00 -21.30 -6.55
N ASP A 199 14.35 -22.01 -7.47
CA ASP A 199 13.89 -21.42 -8.74
C ASP A 199 12.72 -20.44 -8.56
N GLN A 200 11.92 -20.61 -7.51
CA GLN A 200 10.66 -19.87 -7.32
C GLN A 200 10.72 -18.87 -6.18
N PHE A 201 11.51 -19.12 -5.17
CA PHE A 201 11.68 -18.24 -4.02
C PHE A 201 13.04 -18.47 -3.36
N SER A 202 13.44 -17.54 -2.54
CA SER A 202 14.59 -17.66 -1.64
C SER A 202 14.16 -17.51 -0.20
N LEU A 203 14.97 -18.05 0.73
CA LEU A 203 14.75 -17.94 2.16
C LEU A 203 15.91 -17.20 2.82
N ALA A 204 15.56 -16.27 3.68
CA ALA A 204 16.53 -15.49 4.43
C ALA A 204 16.14 -15.40 5.92
N LEU A 205 17.12 -15.15 6.76
CA LEU A 205 16.96 -14.83 8.16
C LEU A 205 16.89 -13.30 8.29
N LEU A 206 15.76 -12.77 8.76
CA LEU A 206 15.56 -11.35 8.97
C LEU A 206 15.53 -11.04 10.47
N PRO A 207 16.57 -10.42 11.03
CA PRO A 207 16.55 -9.97 12.43
C PRO A 207 15.45 -8.92 12.65
N VAL A 208 14.74 -8.97 13.76
CA VAL A 208 13.67 -7.99 14.07
C VAL A 208 14.22 -6.57 14.11
N GLN A 209 15.45 -6.39 14.60
CA GLN A 209 16.12 -5.09 14.67
C GLN A 209 16.38 -4.46 13.29
N ALA A 210 16.37 -5.27 12.21
CA ALA A 210 16.55 -4.79 10.84
C ALA A 210 15.47 -3.78 10.42
N PHE A 211 14.27 -3.89 10.94
CA PHE A 211 13.17 -2.96 10.62
C PHE A 211 13.43 -1.54 11.11
N ASN A 212 14.01 -1.37 12.30
CA ASN A 212 14.33 -0.05 12.88
C ASN A 212 15.81 0.30 12.79
N GLN A 213 16.58 -0.45 11.98
CA GLN A 213 17.97 -0.11 11.70
C GLN A 213 18.05 1.24 10.99
N GLY A 214 18.79 2.17 11.53
CA GLY A 214 18.89 3.53 11.02
C GLY A 214 17.95 4.53 11.68
N PHE A 215 16.85 4.10 12.31
CA PHE A 215 15.96 5.02 13.04
C PHE A 215 16.69 5.74 14.18
N ASN A 216 17.48 5.02 14.97
CA ASN A 216 18.27 5.63 16.03
C ASN A 216 19.33 6.62 15.51
N ALA A 217 19.91 6.36 14.34
CA ALA A 217 20.82 7.30 13.70
C ALA A 217 20.08 8.57 13.22
N TRP A 218 18.88 8.40 12.71
CA TRP A 218 17.98 9.49 12.33
C TRP A 218 17.61 10.38 13.53
N VAL A 219 17.19 9.78 14.65
CA VAL A 219 16.88 10.50 15.89
C VAL A 219 18.09 11.28 16.39
N LYS A 220 19.29 10.66 16.44
CA LYS A 220 20.52 11.35 16.82
C LYS A 220 20.87 12.53 15.91
N LEU A 221 20.68 12.37 14.59
CA LEU A 221 20.87 13.47 13.65
C LEU A 221 19.91 14.63 13.96
N ALA A 222 18.63 14.31 14.17
CA ALA A 222 17.63 15.30 14.52
C ALA A 222 17.94 16.01 15.85
N ASP A 223 18.35 15.28 16.88
CA ASP A 223 18.78 15.85 18.15
C ASP A 223 19.95 16.81 17.96
N THR A 224 20.98 16.40 17.20
CA THR A 224 22.14 17.25 16.92
C THR A 224 21.77 18.54 16.20
N LEU A 225 20.83 18.47 15.25
CA LEU A 225 20.32 19.63 14.53
C LEU A 225 19.46 20.52 15.44
N SER A 226 18.65 19.92 16.29
CA SER A 226 17.71 20.64 17.18
C SER A 226 18.42 21.37 18.32
N ASP A 227 19.59 20.90 18.78
CA ASP A 227 20.34 21.54 19.88
C ASP A 227 20.75 23.01 19.57
N ASN A 228 20.75 23.38 18.29
CA ASN A 228 21.12 24.73 17.83
C ASN A 228 19.91 25.60 17.46
N LEU A 229 18.66 25.11 17.62
CA LEU A 229 17.46 25.86 17.25
C LEU A 229 17.12 26.94 18.29
N GLN A 230 16.76 28.14 17.84
CA GLN A 230 16.47 29.28 18.69
C GLN A 230 14.95 29.52 18.92
N GLY A 231 14.09 28.53 18.58
CA GLY A 231 12.65 28.63 18.71
C GLY A 231 11.90 28.06 17.51
N PRO A 232 10.57 28.16 17.49
CA PRO A 232 9.75 27.71 16.38
C PRO A 232 10.15 28.36 15.04
N GLY A 233 10.16 27.58 13.96
CA GLY A 233 10.49 28.06 12.63
C GLY A 233 11.13 27.00 11.74
N LEU A 234 11.57 27.42 10.54
CA LEU A 234 12.30 26.61 9.59
C LEU A 234 13.80 26.86 9.69
N TYR A 235 14.56 25.78 9.56
CA TYR A 235 16.01 25.80 9.59
C TYR A 235 16.54 24.90 8.46
N CYS A 236 17.49 25.38 7.70
CA CYS A 236 18.05 24.67 6.55
C CYS A 236 19.56 24.49 6.69
N SER A 237 20.09 23.40 6.09
CA SER A 237 21.52 23.12 6.18
C SER A 237 22.37 24.03 5.29
N HIS A 238 21.87 24.37 4.10
CA HIS A 238 22.65 25.11 3.10
C HIS A 238 21.92 26.28 2.48
N MET A 239 20.58 26.18 2.32
CA MET A 239 19.79 27.22 1.70
C MET A 239 19.19 28.19 2.72
N ASN A 240 18.66 29.31 2.24
CA ASN A 240 17.87 30.22 3.08
C ASN A 240 16.50 29.55 3.39
N PRO A 241 16.04 29.51 4.66
CA PRO A 241 14.72 29.03 5.02
C PRO A 241 13.57 29.65 4.22
N ASP A 242 13.68 30.91 3.83
CA ASP A 242 12.68 31.61 3.01
C ASP A 242 12.55 31.04 1.58
N GLU A 243 13.53 30.28 1.12
CA GLU A 243 13.51 29.60 -0.17
C GLU A 243 12.74 28.28 -0.12
N VAL A 244 12.61 27.66 1.03
CA VAL A 244 11.75 26.47 1.22
C VAL A 244 10.29 26.87 1.14
N ILE A 245 9.49 26.12 0.40
CA ILE A 245 8.03 26.27 0.45
C ILE A 245 7.53 25.30 1.51
N TYR A 246 7.06 25.86 2.62
CA TYR A 246 6.50 25.08 3.70
C TYR A 246 5.18 25.67 4.17
N ASN A 247 4.18 24.80 4.34
CA ASN A 247 2.89 25.15 4.90
C ASN A 247 2.48 24.08 5.92
N ASP A 248 2.51 24.45 7.18
CA ASP A 248 2.14 23.63 8.33
C ASP A 248 0.61 23.58 8.58
N PHE A 249 -0.15 24.43 7.90
CA PHE A 249 -1.59 24.61 8.10
C PHE A 249 -2.02 24.88 9.56
N ASP A 250 -1.12 25.24 10.46
CA ASP A 250 -1.39 25.47 11.89
C ASP A 250 -2.41 26.60 12.16
N LYS A 251 -2.61 27.50 11.18
CA LYS A 251 -3.67 28.51 11.23
C LYS A 251 -5.09 27.96 11.05
N LEU A 252 -5.21 26.66 10.68
CA LEU A 252 -6.46 25.95 10.49
C LEU A 252 -6.61 24.86 11.57
N PRO A 253 -7.07 25.19 12.80
CA PRO A 253 -7.13 24.25 13.89
C PRO A 253 -7.86 22.97 13.51
N SER A 254 -7.24 21.83 13.74
CA SER A 254 -7.79 20.51 13.40
C SER A 254 -7.57 19.52 14.54
N VAL A 255 -8.59 18.69 14.78
CA VAL A 255 -8.46 17.55 15.72
C VAL A 255 -7.51 16.47 15.16
N GLN A 256 -7.27 16.51 13.86
CA GLN A 256 -6.42 15.58 13.14
C GLN A 256 -5.29 16.37 12.49
N ALA A 257 -4.27 16.74 13.24
CA ALA A 257 -3.01 17.27 12.73
C ALA A 257 -1.96 16.15 12.69
N PHE A 258 -1.07 16.17 11.71
CA PHE A 258 0.10 15.30 11.69
C PHE A 258 1.15 15.86 12.64
N SER A 259 1.46 17.13 12.52
CA SER A 259 2.30 17.88 13.46
C SER A 259 1.65 19.21 13.80
N GLY A 260 2.20 19.94 14.77
CA GLY A 260 1.66 21.23 15.17
C GLY A 260 0.23 21.15 15.71
N SER A 261 -0.59 22.15 15.38
CA SER A 261 -1.95 22.32 15.89
C SER A 261 -3.04 22.31 14.82
N GLY A 262 -2.68 22.25 13.53
CA GLY A 262 -3.60 22.42 12.41
C GLY A 262 -3.43 21.40 11.29
N ALA A 263 -4.41 21.37 10.40
CA ALA A 263 -4.37 20.66 9.13
C ALA A 263 -5.46 21.21 8.20
N THR A 264 -5.24 21.21 6.91
CA THR A 264 -6.28 21.60 5.97
C THR A 264 -7.26 20.46 5.71
N TYR A 265 -8.55 20.79 5.60
CA TYR A 265 -9.63 19.80 5.46
C TYR A 265 -10.65 20.19 4.40
N LEU A 266 -11.04 19.23 3.55
CA LEU A 266 -12.16 19.38 2.62
C LEU A 266 -13.05 18.13 2.64
N LYS A 267 -14.35 18.33 2.90
CA LYS A 267 -15.31 17.21 2.96
C LYS A 267 -15.48 16.50 1.62
N LYS A 268 -15.48 17.22 0.51
CA LYS A 268 -15.64 16.66 -0.85
C LYS A 268 -15.25 17.71 -1.90
N GLY A 269 -14.51 17.29 -2.90
CA GLY A 269 -14.12 18.16 -4.02
C GLY A 269 -12.64 18.05 -4.33
N ASN A 270 -12.08 19.19 -4.76
CA ASN A 270 -10.67 19.36 -5.03
C ASN A 270 -10.12 20.37 -4.01
N LEU A 271 -9.09 19.97 -3.31
CA LEU A 271 -8.35 20.80 -2.37
C LEU A 271 -7.06 21.23 -3.06
N ASP A 272 -6.92 22.54 -3.26
CA ASP A 272 -5.72 23.12 -3.84
C ASP A 272 -4.70 23.34 -2.72
N LEU A 273 -3.52 22.74 -2.85
CA LEU A 273 -2.45 22.81 -1.85
C LEU A 273 -1.35 23.78 -2.23
N TYR A 274 -1.04 23.87 -3.52
CA TYR A 274 0.02 24.72 -4.06
C TYR A 274 -0.28 25.15 -5.48
N SER A 275 0.13 26.37 -5.84
CA SER A 275 0.17 26.88 -7.20
C SER A 275 1.32 27.88 -7.32
N GLY A 276 2.26 27.62 -8.20
CA GLY A 276 3.40 28.52 -8.41
C GLY A 276 4.45 27.98 -9.36
N GLU A 277 5.37 28.84 -9.75
CA GLU A 277 6.56 28.50 -10.49
C GLU A 277 7.70 28.14 -9.54
N LEU A 278 8.32 26.99 -9.77
CA LEU A 278 9.42 26.51 -8.94
C LEU A 278 10.79 26.86 -9.53
N TYR A 279 10.86 27.09 -10.85
CA TYR A 279 12.15 27.28 -11.54
C TYR A 279 12.91 28.51 -11.04
N GLU A 280 12.25 29.64 -10.85
CA GLU A 280 12.87 30.87 -10.36
C GLU A 280 13.47 30.71 -8.96
N ARG A 281 12.83 29.88 -8.12
CA ARG A 281 13.26 29.65 -6.74
C ARG A 281 14.36 28.61 -6.62
N PHE A 282 14.31 27.54 -7.41
CA PHE A 282 15.23 26.41 -7.28
C PHE A 282 16.21 26.26 -8.47
N ALA A 283 16.18 27.20 -9.42
CA ALA A 283 17.16 27.32 -10.54
C ALA A 283 17.42 25.99 -11.28
N GLY A 284 16.41 25.12 -11.44
CA GLY A 284 16.53 23.83 -12.11
C GLY A 284 17.16 22.71 -11.27
N GLU A 285 17.40 22.91 -9.98
CA GLU A 285 17.77 21.84 -9.05
C GLU A 285 16.62 20.85 -8.87
N GLU A 286 16.95 19.58 -8.64
CA GLU A 286 15.92 18.58 -8.30
C GLU A 286 15.32 18.89 -6.93
N VAL A 287 13.99 19.03 -6.89
CA VAL A 287 13.25 19.29 -5.66
C VAL A 287 12.39 18.09 -5.25
N GLU A 288 12.21 17.91 -3.95
CA GLU A 288 11.22 17.01 -3.39
C GLU A 288 10.00 17.83 -2.94
N LEU A 289 8.85 17.50 -3.52
CA LEU A 289 7.55 17.90 -3.03
C LEU A 289 7.02 16.80 -2.14
N SER A 290 6.60 17.10 -0.92
CA SER A 290 6.03 16.12 0.02
C SER A 290 4.94 16.73 0.89
N PHE A 291 4.00 15.89 1.31
CA PHE A 291 2.96 16.23 2.30
C PHE A 291 2.40 14.98 2.94
N TRP A 292 1.71 15.15 4.06
CA TRP A 292 1.03 14.07 4.75
C TRP A 292 -0.46 14.08 4.44
N LEU A 293 -1.00 12.90 4.07
CA LEU A 293 -2.41 12.68 3.73
C LEU A 293 -3.02 11.72 4.75
N TYR A 294 -4.07 12.15 5.43
CA TYR A 294 -4.79 11.33 6.41
C TYR A 294 -5.66 10.27 5.75
N VAL A 295 -5.58 9.03 6.24
CA VAL A 295 -6.37 7.89 5.76
C VAL A 295 -7.68 7.81 6.53
N ASP A 296 -8.70 8.51 6.05
CA ASP A 296 -9.99 8.58 6.72
C ASP A 296 -10.81 7.28 6.57
N HIS A 297 -11.30 6.76 7.68
CA HIS A 297 -12.13 5.55 7.71
C HIS A 297 -13.49 5.71 7.02
N ARG A 298 -13.98 6.94 6.88
CA ARG A 298 -15.31 7.27 6.28
C ARG A 298 -15.33 7.15 4.76
N THR A 299 -14.18 7.14 4.11
CA THR A 299 -14.09 6.99 2.65
C THR A 299 -13.95 5.53 2.24
N ASP A 300 -14.35 5.21 1.02
CA ASP A 300 -14.10 3.92 0.39
C ASP A 300 -12.78 3.90 -0.39
N ASN A 301 -12.32 5.07 -0.85
CA ASN A 301 -11.10 5.22 -1.65
C ASN A 301 -10.19 6.30 -1.07
N MET A 302 -8.90 6.15 -1.29
CA MET A 302 -7.92 7.20 -1.01
C MET A 302 -8.21 8.44 -1.88
N PRO A 303 -8.05 9.65 -1.33
CA PRO A 303 -7.97 10.85 -2.15
C PRO A 303 -6.81 10.75 -3.15
N VAL A 304 -6.99 11.37 -4.31
CA VAL A 304 -6.02 11.29 -5.42
C VAL A 304 -5.31 12.63 -5.57
N PRO A 305 -4.02 12.71 -5.20
CA PRO A 305 -3.21 13.88 -5.48
C PRO A 305 -2.83 13.94 -6.96
N VAL A 306 -2.85 15.16 -7.51
CA VAL A 306 -2.56 15.41 -8.93
C VAL A 306 -1.68 16.64 -9.06
N LEU A 307 -0.60 16.52 -9.82
CA LEU A 307 0.20 17.64 -10.29
C LEU A 307 -0.26 18.02 -11.71
N TRP A 308 -0.51 19.30 -11.89
CA TRP A 308 -0.83 19.92 -13.16
C TRP A 308 0.33 20.84 -13.54
N PHE A 309 0.85 20.69 -14.73
CA PHE A 309 1.93 21.50 -15.28
C PHE A 309 1.34 22.39 -16.36
N ARG A 310 1.46 23.71 -16.21
CA ARG A 310 0.88 24.71 -17.11
C ARG A 310 1.95 25.66 -17.61
N ASP A 311 1.82 26.08 -18.86
CA ASP A 311 2.66 27.13 -19.43
C ASP A 311 2.22 28.54 -19.00
N ASP A 312 2.96 29.57 -19.40
CA ASP A 312 2.71 30.98 -19.10
C ASP A 312 1.33 31.47 -19.64
N ASN A 313 0.74 30.74 -20.58
CA ASN A 313 -0.60 31.02 -21.13
C ASN A 313 -1.71 30.21 -20.43
N ASP A 314 -1.41 29.61 -19.28
CA ASP A 314 -2.32 28.74 -18.50
C ASP A 314 -2.77 27.48 -19.25
N ARG A 315 -2.04 27.06 -20.30
CA ARG A 315 -2.36 25.85 -21.05
C ARG A 315 -1.78 24.65 -20.35
N LEU A 316 -2.56 23.58 -20.24
CA LEU A 316 -2.12 22.32 -19.67
C LEU A 316 -1.05 21.66 -20.56
N VAL A 317 0.16 21.56 -20.05
CA VAL A 317 1.31 20.87 -20.68
C VAL A 317 1.31 19.40 -20.32
N ARG A 318 1.18 19.10 -19.02
CA ARG A 318 1.26 17.72 -18.47
C ARG A 318 0.40 17.60 -17.22
N ARG A 319 -0.10 16.40 -16.98
CA ARG A 319 -0.81 16.03 -15.76
C ARG A 319 -0.23 14.73 -15.23
N GLU A 320 0.06 14.68 -13.93
CA GLU A 320 0.59 13.51 -13.26
C GLU A 320 -0.22 13.19 -12.00
N LYS A 321 -0.70 11.96 -11.89
CA LYS A 321 -1.32 11.47 -10.65
C LYS A 321 -0.23 10.93 -9.75
N LEU A 322 -0.18 11.38 -8.51
CA LEU A 322 0.71 10.81 -7.53
C LEU A 322 0.09 9.53 -6.95
N ASN A 323 0.93 8.52 -6.72
CA ASN A 323 0.45 7.28 -6.12
C ASN A 323 0.14 7.54 -4.63
N SER A 324 -1.10 7.33 -4.24
CA SER A 324 -1.56 7.41 -2.84
C SER A 324 -2.02 6.05 -2.29
N ARG A 325 -1.93 4.99 -3.09
CA ARG A 325 -2.41 3.65 -2.72
C ARG A 325 -1.31 2.67 -2.38
N GLU A 326 -0.14 2.81 -3.02
CA GLU A 326 1.04 1.96 -2.79
C GLU A 326 2.12 2.83 -2.15
N VAL A 327 1.91 3.21 -0.89
CA VAL A 327 2.82 4.08 -0.14
C VAL A 327 3.22 3.36 1.14
N HIS A 328 4.50 3.08 1.32
CA HIS A 328 5.04 2.46 2.52
C HIS A 328 5.26 3.44 3.67
N ASN A 329 5.50 4.71 3.35
CA ASN A 329 5.75 5.74 4.36
C ASN A 329 4.46 6.11 5.09
N VAL A 330 4.20 5.35 6.16
CA VAL A 330 3.01 5.42 7.00
C VAL A 330 3.41 5.73 8.44
N ASP A 331 2.81 6.76 9.02
CA ASP A 331 2.91 7.08 10.45
C ASP A 331 1.51 7.20 11.06
N GLY A 332 1.14 6.24 11.89
CA GLY A 332 -0.22 6.11 12.42
C GLY A 332 -1.25 5.95 11.32
N MET A 333 -2.12 6.95 11.16
CA MET A 333 -3.15 7.00 10.11
C MET A 333 -2.78 7.94 8.96
N TRP A 334 -1.54 8.41 8.90
CA TRP A 334 -1.04 9.31 7.88
C TRP A 334 -0.16 8.59 6.89
N VAL A 335 -0.24 8.96 5.62
CA VAL A 335 0.66 8.51 4.57
C VAL A 335 1.43 9.70 3.99
N ARG A 336 2.74 9.57 3.87
CA ARG A 336 3.56 10.59 3.23
C ARG A 336 3.53 10.42 1.72
N ILE A 337 2.99 11.39 1.03
CA ILE A 337 3.06 11.47 -0.43
C ILE A 337 4.27 12.32 -0.78
N SER A 338 5.13 11.81 -1.64
CA SER A 338 6.28 12.57 -2.13
C SER A 338 6.54 12.37 -3.61
N LYS A 339 7.15 13.37 -4.22
CA LYS A 339 7.55 13.35 -5.63
C LYS A 339 8.80 14.19 -5.82
N LYS A 340 9.82 13.60 -6.44
CA LYS A 340 10.98 14.33 -6.95
C LYS A 340 10.69 14.84 -8.36
N LEU A 341 11.07 16.06 -8.63
CA LEU A 341 10.91 16.68 -9.94
C LEU A 341 12.00 17.74 -10.16
N VAL A 342 12.35 17.96 -11.41
CA VAL A 342 13.21 19.07 -11.81
C VAL A 342 12.29 20.18 -12.35
N PRO A 343 12.32 21.38 -11.74
CA PRO A 343 11.54 22.51 -12.24
C PRO A 343 11.96 22.92 -13.64
N GLU A 344 11.00 23.24 -14.48
CA GLU A 344 11.19 23.70 -15.86
C GLU A 344 10.87 25.19 -15.97
N PRO A 345 11.66 25.99 -16.73
CA PRO A 345 11.39 27.43 -16.87
C PRO A 345 10.04 27.66 -17.56
N GLY A 346 9.28 28.67 -17.09
CA GLY A 346 7.96 29.02 -17.62
C GLY A 346 6.88 27.95 -17.38
N ILE A 347 7.11 27.01 -16.45
CA ILE A 347 6.14 26.01 -16.08
C ILE A 347 5.66 26.23 -14.65
N ARG A 348 4.37 26.59 -14.52
CA ARG A 348 3.67 26.62 -13.24
C ARG A 348 3.20 25.21 -12.86
N ILE A 349 3.35 24.89 -11.58
CA ILE A 349 2.89 23.63 -11.01
C ILE A 349 1.73 23.90 -10.06
N ASP A 350 0.59 23.23 -10.31
CA ASP A 350 -0.54 23.25 -9.39
C ASP A 350 -0.66 21.85 -8.76
N LEU A 351 -0.66 21.77 -7.44
CA LEU A 351 -0.91 20.53 -6.68
C LEU A 351 -2.33 20.56 -6.13
N THR A 352 -3.13 19.61 -6.54
CA THR A 352 -4.50 19.43 -6.05
C THR A 352 -4.73 18.03 -5.50
N VAL A 353 -5.56 17.89 -4.47
CA VAL A 353 -5.99 16.59 -3.95
C VAL A 353 -7.49 16.45 -4.14
N SER A 354 -7.92 15.45 -4.88
CA SER A 354 -9.33 15.21 -5.24
C SER A 354 -9.92 14.06 -4.45
N GLY A 355 -11.13 14.21 -3.91
CA GLY A 355 -11.78 13.11 -3.19
C GLY A 355 -12.86 13.52 -2.20
N LYS A 356 -12.97 12.69 -1.15
CA LYS A 356 -13.87 12.92 0.00
C LYS A 356 -13.08 12.84 1.29
N TYR A 357 -13.44 13.67 2.27
CA TYR A 357 -12.80 13.71 3.60
C TYR A 357 -11.28 13.82 3.48
N ILE A 358 -10.85 14.78 2.67
CA ILE A 358 -9.44 15.06 2.42
C ILE A 358 -8.91 15.81 3.63
N THR A 359 -7.88 15.31 4.28
CA THR A 359 -7.13 16.03 5.31
C THR A 359 -5.67 15.95 4.95
N VAL A 360 -5.01 17.08 4.84
CA VAL A 360 -3.60 17.21 4.45
C VAL A 360 -2.89 18.09 5.46
N ASP A 361 -1.63 17.72 5.72
CA ASP A 361 -0.77 18.46 6.61
C ASP A 361 0.68 18.50 6.10
N ASP A 362 1.45 19.47 6.59
CA ASP A 362 2.89 19.60 6.37
C ASP A 362 3.31 19.53 4.89
N LEU A 363 2.79 20.43 4.06
CA LEU A 363 3.28 20.55 2.69
C LEU A 363 4.67 21.19 2.68
N MET A 364 5.65 20.48 2.13
CA MET A 364 7.03 20.93 1.96
C MET A 364 7.52 20.74 0.52
N ILE A 365 8.15 21.78 -0.05
CA ILE A 365 8.91 21.67 -1.31
C ILE A 365 10.29 22.23 -1.04
N LYS A 366 11.32 21.43 -1.24
CA LYS A 366 12.72 21.72 -0.96
C LYS A 366 13.65 21.06 -1.96
N PRO A 367 14.91 21.54 -2.14
CA PRO A 367 15.93 20.79 -2.85
C PRO A 367 16.17 19.41 -2.22
N VAL A 368 16.39 18.40 -3.06
CA VAL A 368 16.59 17.02 -2.58
C VAL A 368 17.80 16.91 -1.67
N ASN A 369 18.86 17.68 -1.96
CA ASN A 369 20.15 17.61 -1.25
C ASN A 369 20.21 18.47 0.02
N ASP A 370 19.19 19.28 0.29
CA ASP A 370 19.17 20.11 1.50
C ASP A 370 18.40 19.41 2.64
N ARG A 371 18.81 19.68 3.88
CA ARG A 371 18.11 19.24 5.09
C ARG A 371 17.28 20.37 5.63
N VAL A 372 16.03 20.09 5.91
CA VAL A 372 15.09 21.07 6.44
C VAL A 372 14.52 20.57 7.76
N VAL A 373 14.70 21.37 8.80
CA VAL A 373 14.08 21.15 10.11
C VAL A 373 12.94 22.14 10.28
N ALA A 374 11.76 21.65 10.61
CA ALA A 374 10.64 22.48 11.04
C ALA A 374 10.35 22.21 12.52
N LEU A 375 10.41 23.26 13.32
CA LEU A 375 10.06 23.23 14.75
C LEU A 375 8.76 24.01 14.96
N HIS A 376 7.73 23.32 15.40
CA HIS A 376 6.41 23.90 15.68
C HIS A 376 6.33 24.54 17.06
N GLU A 377 5.33 25.42 17.27
CA GLU A 377 5.11 26.08 18.55
C GLU A 377 4.80 25.12 19.71
N ASN A 378 4.17 23.98 19.42
CA ASN A 378 3.88 22.93 20.39
C ASN A 378 5.09 22.03 20.73
N GLY A 379 6.23 22.27 20.07
CA GLY A 379 7.46 21.50 20.24
C GLY A 379 7.61 20.32 19.29
N ASP A 380 6.64 20.03 18.41
CA ASP A 380 6.78 19.00 17.40
C ASP A 380 7.94 19.35 16.44
N LEU A 381 8.79 18.37 16.18
CA LEU A 381 9.95 18.49 15.29
C LEU A 381 9.77 17.63 14.06
N LEU A 382 9.92 18.24 12.89
CA LEU A 382 10.03 17.52 11.63
C LEU A 382 11.44 17.70 11.07
N LEU A 383 12.01 16.63 10.55
CA LEU A 383 13.23 16.67 9.76
C LEU A 383 12.94 16.09 8.37
N ASP A 384 13.14 16.88 7.32
CA ASP A 384 12.79 16.54 5.93
C ASP A 384 11.34 16.06 5.78
N ASN A 385 10.44 16.71 6.51
CA ASN A 385 9.02 16.38 6.56
C ASN A 385 8.71 14.99 7.17
N TYR A 386 9.59 14.48 8.04
CA TYR A 386 9.32 13.30 8.87
C TYR A 386 9.32 13.70 10.33
N ARG A 387 8.33 13.21 11.09
CA ARG A 387 8.25 13.48 12.52
C ARG A 387 9.41 12.85 13.26
N VAL A 388 10.04 13.62 14.11
CA VAL A 388 11.05 13.15 15.04
C VAL A 388 10.39 12.95 16.40
N PRO A 389 10.40 11.74 16.99
CA PRO A 389 9.85 11.55 18.31
C PRO A 389 10.69 12.32 19.32
N ILE A 390 10.01 13.11 20.15
CA ILE A 390 10.65 13.77 21.27
C ILE A 390 10.99 12.69 22.29
N VAL A 391 12.26 12.43 22.50
CA VAL A 391 12.71 11.55 23.58
C VAL A 391 12.55 12.33 24.89
N THR A 392 11.45 12.09 25.60
CA THR A 392 11.10 12.79 26.87
C THR A 392 11.96 12.39 28.06
N ASP A 393 12.98 11.56 27.88
CA ASP A 393 13.94 11.19 28.93
C ASP A 393 15.23 12.02 28.79
N ARG A 394 15.15 13.30 29.22
CA ARG A 394 16.31 14.10 29.63
C ARG A 394 16.28 14.33 31.13
#